data_b42fafdcfcef22ec5c3d389b6c06f177
#
_entry.id   b42fafdcfcef22ec5c3d389b6c06f177
#
_cell.length_a   1.000
_cell.length_b   1.000
_cell.length_c   1.000
_cell.angle_alpha   90.00
_cell.angle_beta   90.00
_cell.angle_gamma   90.00
#
_symmetry.space_group_name_H-M   'P 1'
#
loop_
_entity.id
_entity.type
_entity.pdbx_description
1 polymer ?
#
loop_
_entity_poly.entity_id
_entity_poly.type
_entity_poly.pdbx_seq_one_letter_code
_entity_poly.pdbx_strand_id
1 'polypeptide(L)'
;SSGTSGTSGFQITGTTDNGVITYINAPAGVQVESNMIFDGTTLSVTGNVASTTYRETYSDLGTGGSATLDLSTANNFRRQFNGTATLTYTNPPASNAFGFTLVVVNAGAYSITWPVSIDWAGGTAPILTSSGVDVLTFYTYNAGVTYYGFVTGKNLS
;
A
#
# COMPACT_ATOMS: atom_id res chain seq x y z
N SER A 1 -21.04 -35.99 46.79
CA SER A 1 -20.39 -36.08 45.50
C SER A 1 -20.39 -34.68 44.88
N SER A 2 -19.32 -33.94 45.12
CA SER A 2 -19.10 -32.64 44.46
C SER A 2 -18.61 -32.92 43.05
N GLY A 3 -19.52 -32.76 42.07
CA GLY A 3 -19.16 -32.76 40.67
C GLY A 3 -18.20 -31.61 40.41
N THR A 4 -16.95 -31.93 40.15
CA THR A 4 -16.03 -31.01 39.53
C THR A 4 -16.54 -30.70 38.12
N SER A 5 -17.16 -29.55 37.96
CA SER A 5 -17.38 -28.96 36.65
C SER A 5 -16.02 -28.93 35.95
N GLY A 6 -15.80 -29.85 35.04
CA GLY A 6 -14.65 -29.79 34.15
C GLY A 6 -14.80 -28.55 33.28
N THR A 7 -14.21 -27.46 33.68
CA THR A 7 -13.87 -26.37 32.77
C THR A 7 -12.72 -26.85 31.92
N SER A 8 -12.99 -27.72 30.94
CA SER A 8 -12.15 -27.86 29.79
C SER A 8 -12.34 -26.61 28.96
N GLY A 9 -11.97 -25.47 29.53
CA GLY A 9 -11.86 -24.22 28.83
C GLY A 9 -10.81 -24.36 27.77
N PHE A 10 -11.16 -24.01 26.56
CA PHE A 10 -10.20 -23.89 25.46
C PHE A 10 -9.06 -22.99 25.93
N GLN A 11 -7.87 -23.58 26.11
CA GLN A 11 -6.71 -22.87 26.63
C GLN A 11 -6.03 -22.14 25.48
N ILE A 12 -6.00 -20.81 25.54
CA ILE A 12 -5.16 -19.98 24.67
C ILE A 12 -3.87 -19.72 25.43
N THR A 13 -2.72 -20.15 24.88
CA THR A 13 -1.42 -19.92 25.45
C THR A 13 -0.69 -18.83 24.66
N GLY A 14 -0.04 -17.92 25.36
CA GLY A 14 0.69 -16.78 24.79
C GLY A 14 0.37 -15.50 25.56
N THR A 15 1.28 -14.53 25.45
CA THR A 15 1.18 -13.25 26.15
C THR A 15 1.16 -12.05 25.20
N THR A 16 1.15 -12.32 23.89
CA THR A 16 1.11 -11.24 22.88
C THR A 16 -0.31 -10.74 22.73
N ASP A 17 -0.52 -9.47 23.00
CA ASP A 17 -1.76 -8.77 22.72
C ASP A 17 -1.97 -8.67 21.21
N ASN A 18 -3.23 -8.88 20.73
CA ASN A 18 -3.59 -8.88 19.31
C ASN A 18 -2.82 -9.91 18.43
N GLY A 19 -2.21 -10.93 19.01
CA GLY A 19 -1.55 -12.00 18.26
C GLY A 19 -2.53 -12.86 17.48
N VAL A 20 -2.12 -13.31 16.31
CA VAL A 20 -2.89 -14.30 15.54
C VAL A 20 -2.84 -15.64 16.26
N ILE A 21 -3.99 -16.31 16.34
CA ILE A 21 -4.12 -17.60 17.02
C ILE A 21 -3.90 -18.72 16.01
N THR A 22 -2.98 -19.63 16.33
CA THR A 22 -2.74 -20.86 15.56
C THR A 22 -3.10 -22.10 16.37
N TYR A 23 -3.50 -23.16 15.66
CA TYR A 23 -3.78 -24.45 16.28
C TYR A 23 -2.49 -25.23 16.44
N ILE A 24 -2.24 -25.75 17.65
CA ILE A 24 -1.12 -26.67 17.93
C ILE A 24 -1.65 -28.08 18.19
N ASN A 25 -1.04 -29.06 17.54
CA ASN A 25 -1.52 -30.45 17.57
C ASN A 25 -1.04 -31.24 18.80
N ALA A 26 0.00 -30.77 19.50
CA ALA A 26 0.52 -31.51 20.67
C ALA A 26 1.19 -30.57 21.69
N PRO A 27 0.67 -30.48 22.92
CA PRO A 27 -0.67 -30.88 23.34
C PRO A 27 -1.76 -30.08 22.62
N ALA A 28 -2.89 -30.68 22.34
CA ALA A 28 -3.98 -30.03 21.60
C ALA A 28 -4.39 -28.71 22.25
N GLY A 29 -4.42 -27.64 21.45
CA GLY A 29 -4.73 -26.30 21.93
C GLY A 29 -4.54 -25.23 20.86
N VAL A 30 -4.48 -24.00 21.29
CA VAL A 30 -4.15 -22.85 20.43
C VAL A 30 -3.04 -22.04 21.07
N GLN A 31 -2.30 -21.38 20.23
CA GLN A 31 -1.20 -20.49 20.63
C GLN A 31 -1.42 -19.11 19.99
N VAL A 32 -1.10 -18.07 20.75
CA VAL A 32 -0.98 -16.72 20.22
C VAL A 32 0.40 -16.54 19.64
N GLU A 33 0.46 -16.18 18.36
CA GLU A 33 1.74 -15.99 17.66
C GLU A 33 2.33 -14.61 18.01
N SER A 34 3.53 -14.62 18.56
CA SER A 34 4.24 -13.38 18.92
C SER A 34 4.75 -12.61 17.70
N ASN A 35 4.98 -13.32 16.58
CA ASN A 35 5.53 -12.78 15.35
C ASN A 35 4.45 -12.39 14.31
N MET A 36 3.17 -12.54 14.65
CA MET A 36 2.05 -12.22 13.79
C MET A 36 0.96 -11.54 14.62
N ILE A 37 0.80 -10.24 14.41
CA ILE A 37 -0.08 -9.38 15.22
C ILE A 37 -1.04 -8.65 14.30
N PHE A 38 -2.33 -8.66 14.62
CA PHE A 38 -3.35 -7.88 13.93
C PHE A 38 -3.99 -6.88 14.90
N ASP A 39 -3.77 -5.58 14.69
CA ASP A 39 -4.26 -4.51 15.56
C ASP A 39 -5.68 -4.02 15.24
N GLY A 40 -6.39 -4.71 14.33
CA GLY A 40 -7.69 -4.32 13.81
C GLY A 40 -7.62 -3.60 12.47
N THR A 41 -6.44 -3.13 12.07
CA THR A 41 -6.20 -2.39 10.81
C THR A 41 -5.02 -2.99 10.05
N THR A 42 -3.93 -3.31 10.75
CA THR A 42 -2.67 -3.76 10.18
C THR A 42 -2.33 -5.16 10.65
N LEU A 43 -1.98 -6.04 9.73
CA LEU A 43 -1.33 -7.31 10.03
C LEU A 43 0.20 -7.10 9.98
N SER A 44 0.83 -7.18 11.14
CA SER A 44 2.29 -7.10 11.29
C SER A 44 2.89 -8.50 11.40
N VAL A 45 3.86 -8.81 10.53
CA VAL A 45 4.58 -10.08 10.55
C VAL A 45 6.06 -9.82 10.74
N THR A 46 6.63 -10.33 11.83
CA THR A 46 8.07 -10.31 12.07
C THR A 46 8.68 -11.58 11.51
N GLY A 47 9.15 -11.53 10.27
CA GLY A 47 9.66 -12.66 9.52
C GLY A 47 9.36 -12.58 8.04
N ASN A 48 9.41 -13.70 7.36
CA ASN A 48 9.14 -13.79 5.93
C ASN A 48 7.67 -14.15 5.69
N VAL A 49 7.04 -13.47 4.73
CA VAL A 49 5.73 -13.85 4.21
C VAL A 49 5.92 -14.53 2.87
N ALA A 50 5.53 -15.80 2.77
CA ALA A 50 5.50 -16.55 1.52
C ALA A 50 4.04 -16.73 1.07
N SER A 51 3.72 -16.25 -0.10
CA SER A 51 2.38 -16.39 -0.70
C SER A 51 2.50 -16.81 -2.16
N THR A 52 1.52 -17.56 -2.65
CA THR A 52 1.46 -17.93 -4.08
C THR A 52 1.13 -16.74 -4.96
N THR A 53 0.30 -15.83 -4.45
CA THR A 53 -0.09 -14.59 -5.13
C THR A 53 -0.21 -13.47 -4.11
N TYR A 54 0.17 -12.27 -4.51
CA TYR A 54 -0.06 -11.04 -3.75
C TYR A 54 -0.97 -10.10 -4.55
N ARG A 55 -1.96 -9.50 -3.91
CA ARG A 55 -2.88 -8.55 -4.53
C ARG A 55 -2.81 -7.23 -3.80
N GLU A 56 -2.64 -6.17 -4.56
CA GLU A 56 -2.66 -4.81 -4.07
C GLU A 56 -3.99 -4.13 -4.40
N THR A 57 -4.36 -3.17 -3.58
CA THR A 57 -5.57 -2.38 -3.82
C THR A 57 -5.35 -1.41 -4.98
N TYR A 58 -6.35 -1.29 -5.83
CA TYR A 58 -6.39 -0.39 -6.98
C TYR A 58 -7.47 0.68 -6.78
N SER A 59 -7.14 1.92 -7.15
CA SER A 59 -8.06 3.06 -7.14
C SER A 59 -8.08 3.76 -8.50
N ASP A 60 -9.23 3.80 -9.17
CA ASP A 60 -9.44 4.60 -10.37
C ASP A 60 -9.93 6.00 -9.98
N LEU A 61 -9.10 6.99 -10.23
CA LEU A 61 -9.42 8.41 -9.99
C LEU A 61 -10.25 9.02 -11.14
N GLY A 62 -10.66 8.19 -12.09
CA GLY A 62 -11.52 8.59 -13.21
C GLY A 62 -10.83 9.49 -14.23
N THR A 63 -11.64 10.27 -14.96
CA THR A 63 -11.20 11.25 -15.97
C THR A 63 -11.39 12.67 -15.46
N GLY A 64 -10.39 13.52 -15.65
CA GLY A 64 -10.47 14.93 -15.23
C GLY A 64 -9.10 15.63 -15.22
N GLY A 65 -9.04 16.82 -14.65
CA GLY A 65 -7.83 17.59 -14.37
C GLY A 65 -7.18 17.14 -13.06
N SER A 66 -7.22 17.99 -12.03
CA SER A 66 -6.61 17.74 -10.73
C SER A 66 -7.14 16.48 -10.03
N ALA A 67 -6.30 15.83 -9.25
CA ALA A 67 -6.65 14.66 -8.46
C ALA A 67 -5.82 14.56 -7.18
N THR A 68 -6.42 13.95 -6.15
CA THR A 68 -5.74 13.60 -4.91
C THR A 68 -5.59 12.08 -4.85
N LEU A 69 -4.36 11.61 -4.66
CA LEU A 69 -4.03 10.22 -4.39
C LEU A 69 -3.97 10.05 -2.88
N ASP A 70 -4.95 9.35 -2.31
CA ASP A 70 -4.94 8.98 -0.91
C ASP A 70 -4.17 7.67 -0.75
N LEU A 71 -2.93 7.78 -0.29
CA LEU A 71 -1.99 6.66 -0.20
C LEU A 71 -2.34 5.66 0.91
N SER A 72 -3.32 5.98 1.76
CA SER A 72 -3.86 5.02 2.74
C SER A 72 -4.87 4.05 2.13
N THR A 73 -5.37 4.31 0.90
CA THR A 73 -6.45 3.53 0.29
C THR A 73 -6.00 2.52 -0.75
N ALA A 74 -4.86 2.76 -1.39
CA ALA A 74 -4.36 1.90 -2.47
C ALA A 74 -2.86 2.05 -2.70
N ASN A 75 -2.28 1.03 -3.35
CA ASN A 75 -0.90 1.05 -3.87
C ASN A 75 -0.86 1.26 -5.39
N ASN A 76 -2.00 1.12 -6.06
CA ASN A 76 -2.10 1.29 -7.51
C ASN A 76 -3.21 2.29 -7.83
N PHE A 77 -2.86 3.31 -8.60
CA PHE A 77 -3.78 4.38 -9.01
C PHE A 77 -3.82 4.51 -10.52
N ARG A 78 -4.95 5.00 -11.04
CA ARG A 78 -5.10 5.37 -12.43
C ARG A 78 -5.75 6.75 -12.54
N ARG A 79 -5.22 7.60 -13.41
CA ARG A 79 -5.84 8.87 -13.78
C ARG A 79 -5.81 9.08 -15.28
N GLN A 80 -6.97 9.41 -15.87
CA GLN A 80 -7.04 9.88 -17.25
C GLN A 80 -7.18 11.41 -17.25
N PHE A 81 -6.29 12.09 -17.98
CA PHE A 81 -6.30 13.54 -18.05
C PHE A 81 -7.13 14.03 -19.25
N ASN A 82 -7.88 15.10 -19.03
CA ASN A 82 -8.62 15.85 -20.06
C ASN A 82 -8.46 17.37 -19.88
N GLY A 83 -7.49 17.81 -19.09
CA GLY A 83 -7.17 19.20 -18.82
C GLY A 83 -5.93 19.36 -17.94
N THR A 84 -5.47 20.59 -17.79
CA THR A 84 -4.39 20.94 -16.86
C THR A 84 -4.75 20.50 -15.44
N ALA A 85 -3.77 19.98 -14.72
CA ALA A 85 -3.96 19.28 -13.46
C ALA A 85 -2.95 19.67 -12.40
N THR A 86 -3.39 19.62 -11.15
CA THR A 86 -2.54 19.55 -9.97
C THR A 86 -2.78 18.20 -9.30
N LEU A 87 -1.71 17.46 -9.06
CA LEU A 87 -1.75 16.22 -8.29
C LEU A 87 -1.32 16.47 -6.85
N THR A 88 -2.03 15.84 -5.92
CA THR A 88 -1.73 15.90 -4.49
C THR A 88 -1.65 14.48 -3.95
N TYR A 89 -0.66 14.21 -3.10
CA TYR A 89 -0.53 12.95 -2.36
C TYR A 89 -0.87 13.19 -0.90
N THR A 90 -1.73 12.35 -0.33
CA THR A 90 -2.20 12.46 1.05
C THR A 90 -2.03 11.13 1.78
N ASN A 91 -1.99 11.20 3.11
CA ASN A 91 -1.96 10.04 4.00
C ASN A 91 -0.90 9.00 3.66
N PRO A 92 0.39 9.38 3.42
CA PRO A 92 1.43 8.38 3.28
C PRO A 92 1.57 7.60 4.59
N PRO A 93 1.98 6.31 4.54
CA PRO A 93 2.29 5.57 5.76
C PRO A 93 3.29 6.30 6.64
N ALA A 94 2.99 6.41 7.93
CA ALA A 94 3.78 7.22 8.89
C ALA A 94 5.16 6.62 9.20
N SER A 95 5.38 5.34 8.85
CA SER A 95 6.64 4.64 9.08
C SER A 95 6.89 3.63 7.97
N ASN A 96 8.13 3.16 7.87
CA ASN A 96 8.61 2.23 6.86
C ASN A 96 8.69 2.82 5.44
N ALA A 97 9.32 2.07 4.58
CA ALA A 97 9.34 2.38 3.16
C ALA A 97 7.98 2.03 2.52
N PHE A 98 7.56 2.84 1.57
CA PHE A 98 6.32 2.65 0.84
C PHE A 98 6.52 2.95 -0.64
N GLY A 99 5.93 2.15 -1.49
CA GLY A 99 5.90 2.37 -2.93
C GLY A 99 4.49 2.28 -3.49
N PHE A 100 4.22 3.04 -4.54
CA PHE A 100 2.96 2.99 -5.27
C PHE A 100 3.17 3.21 -6.77
N THR A 101 2.20 2.77 -7.56
CA THR A 101 2.17 2.89 -9.01
C THR A 101 1.04 3.84 -9.42
N LEU A 102 1.32 4.72 -10.38
CA LEU A 102 0.33 5.58 -11.01
C LEU A 102 0.34 5.36 -12.52
N VAL A 103 -0.77 4.85 -13.03
CA VAL A 103 -1.05 4.77 -14.46
C VAL A 103 -1.69 6.08 -14.90
N VAL A 104 -1.07 6.77 -15.84
CA VAL A 104 -1.58 8.03 -16.40
C VAL A 104 -1.95 7.86 -17.88
N VAL A 105 -3.09 8.39 -18.26
CA VAL A 105 -3.59 8.33 -19.64
C VAL A 105 -3.64 9.75 -20.19
N ASN A 106 -3.06 9.97 -21.37
CA ASN A 106 -3.00 11.26 -22.08
C ASN A 106 -2.33 12.40 -21.29
N ALA A 107 -1.45 12.06 -20.37
CA ALA A 107 -0.87 13.02 -19.43
C ALA A 107 0.00 14.09 -20.11
N GLY A 108 0.70 13.73 -21.18
CA GLY A 108 1.56 14.66 -21.91
C GLY A 108 0.82 15.66 -22.80
N ALA A 109 -0.49 15.55 -22.95
CA ALA A 109 -1.31 16.56 -23.65
C ALA A 109 -1.56 17.81 -22.80
N TYR A 110 -1.29 17.75 -21.49
CA TYR A 110 -1.66 18.78 -20.54
C TYR A 110 -0.51 19.12 -19.59
N SER A 111 -0.54 20.33 -19.01
CA SER A 111 0.40 20.70 -17.96
C SER A 111 -0.02 20.05 -16.64
N ILE A 112 0.91 19.31 -16.03
CA ILE A 112 0.69 18.66 -14.73
C ILE A 112 1.61 19.31 -13.71
N THR A 113 1.01 19.86 -12.64
CA THR A 113 1.73 20.28 -11.45
C THR A 113 1.84 19.09 -10.51
N TRP A 114 3.05 18.62 -10.34
CA TRP A 114 3.39 17.52 -9.45
C TRP A 114 3.61 18.01 -8.01
N PRO A 115 3.43 17.17 -6.98
CA PRO A 115 3.84 17.52 -5.62
C PRO A 115 5.33 17.90 -5.57
N VAL A 116 5.63 18.98 -4.85
CA VAL A 116 7.02 19.47 -4.69
C VAL A 116 7.96 18.51 -3.95
N SER A 117 7.36 17.53 -3.26
CA SER A 117 8.09 16.47 -2.57
C SER A 117 8.63 15.38 -3.49
N ILE A 118 8.35 15.45 -4.81
CA ILE A 118 8.87 14.45 -5.75
C ILE A 118 10.25 14.86 -6.23
N ASP A 119 11.20 13.97 -6.04
CA ASP A 119 12.54 14.03 -6.59
C ASP A 119 12.60 13.15 -7.85
N TRP A 120 12.75 13.79 -9.00
CA TRP A 120 12.81 13.14 -10.30
C TRP A 120 14.23 12.86 -10.74
N ALA A 121 14.44 11.79 -11.48
CA ALA A 121 15.72 11.50 -12.10
C ALA A 121 16.19 12.71 -12.96
N GLY A 122 17.38 13.24 -12.68
CA GLY A 122 17.89 14.44 -13.33
C GLY A 122 17.22 15.75 -12.88
N GLY A 123 16.47 15.74 -11.80
CA GLY A 123 15.83 16.92 -11.19
C GLY A 123 14.67 17.52 -11.99
N THR A 124 14.16 16.82 -13.01
CA THR A 124 13.10 17.35 -13.89
C THR A 124 11.99 16.31 -14.08
N ALA A 125 10.75 16.78 -13.95
CA ALA A 125 9.59 15.93 -14.22
C ALA A 125 9.62 15.39 -15.66
N PRO A 126 9.23 14.15 -15.90
CA PRO A 126 9.32 13.51 -17.20
C PRO A 126 8.32 14.11 -18.21
N ILE A 127 8.71 14.12 -19.47
CA ILE A 127 7.79 14.38 -20.57
C ILE A 127 6.97 13.11 -20.79
N LEU A 128 5.65 13.20 -20.62
CA LEU A 128 4.71 12.10 -20.75
C LEU A 128 4.07 12.02 -22.14
N THR A 129 3.44 10.90 -22.43
CA THR A 129 2.77 10.62 -23.71
C THR A 129 1.49 11.45 -23.84
N SER A 130 1.34 12.17 -24.93
CA SER A 130 0.18 13.05 -25.17
C SER A 130 -1.09 12.29 -25.55
N SER A 131 -0.95 11.09 -26.18
CA SER A 131 -2.06 10.20 -26.50
C SER A 131 -1.60 8.76 -26.30
N GLY A 132 -1.91 8.20 -25.14
CA GLY A 132 -1.45 6.87 -24.72
C GLY A 132 -1.35 6.77 -23.20
N VAL A 133 -0.71 5.70 -22.77
CA VAL A 133 -0.58 5.33 -21.36
C VAL A 133 0.89 5.39 -20.95
N ASP A 134 1.15 6.03 -19.83
CA ASP A 134 2.45 5.94 -19.14
C ASP A 134 2.23 5.34 -17.75
N VAL A 135 3.22 4.63 -17.26
CA VAL A 135 3.26 4.06 -15.91
C VAL A 135 4.40 4.68 -15.15
N LEU A 136 4.08 5.23 -14.00
CA LEU A 136 5.03 5.86 -13.08
C LEU A 136 5.04 5.07 -11.77
N THR A 137 6.21 4.92 -11.20
CA THR A 137 6.35 4.37 -9.85
C THR A 137 6.99 5.40 -8.94
N PHE A 138 6.57 5.39 -7.70
CA PHE A 138 7.05 6.28 -6.65
C PHE A 138 7.49 5.46 -5.44
N TYR A 139 8.52 5.94 -4.78
CA TYR A 139 9.05 5.31 -3.58
C TYR A 139 9.39 6.38 -2.56
N THR A 140 9.02 6.14 -1.31
CA THR A 140 9.44 6.95 -0.16
C THR A 140 9.96 6.05 0.96
N TYR A 141 10.96 6.49 1.70
CA TYR A 141 11.45 5.81 2.91
C TYR A 141 11.29 6.67 4.17
N ASN A 142 10.78 7.90 4.01
CA ASN A 142 10.71 8.91 5.04
C ASN A 142 9.30 9.50 5.23
N ALA A 143 8.29 8.60 5.21
CA ALA A 143 6.88 8.94 5.44
C ALA A 143 6.35 10.05 4.49
N GLY A 144 6.76 10.03 3.24
CA GLY A 144 6.26 10.96 2.21
C GLY A 144 6.87 12.35 2.26
N VAL A 145 7.93 12.58 3.05
CA VAL A 145 8.69 13.85 3.01
C VAL A 145 9.35 14.01 1.65
N THR A 146 9.88 12.91 1.09
CA THR A 146 10.43 12.86 -0.27
C THR A 146 9.90 11.62 -0.97
N TYR A 147 9.52 11.76 -2.24
CA TYR A 147 9.18 10.65 -3.13
C TYR A 147 10.20 10.63 -4.28
N TYR A 148 10.81 9.50 -4.52
CA TYR A 148 11.57 9.25 -5.74
C TYR A 148 10.62 8.80 -6.84
N GLY A 149 10.56 9.56 -7.94
CA GLY A 149 9.66 9.31 -9.06
C GLY A 149 10.38 8.73 -10.27
N PHE A 150 9.80 7.68 -10.86
CA PHE A 150 10.36 6.97 -12.02
C PHE A 150 9.28 6.76 -13.09
N VAL A 151 9.68 6.87 -14.36
CA VAL A 151 8.86 6.38 -15.48
C VAL A 151 9.25 4.94 -15.73
N THR A 152 8.33 4.02 -15.41
CA THR A 152 8.56 2.57 -15.55
C THR A 152 7.96 1.98 -16.82
N GLY A 153 7.02 2.70 -17.45
CA GLY A 153 6.48 2.39 -18.76
C GLY A 153 6.09 3.68 -19.48
N LYS A 154 6.34 3.75 -20.78
CA LYS A 154 6.02 4.93 -21.59
C LYS A 154 5.40 4.53 -22.91
N ASN A 155 4.38 5.29 -23.34
CA ASN A 155 3.70 5.09 -24.63
C ASN A 155 3.18 3.66 -24.81
N LEU A 156 2.56 3.13 -23.77
CA LEU A 156 1.90 1.83 -23.79
C LEU A 156 0.54 1.96 -24.51
N SER A 157 0.20 0.99 -25.34
CA SER A 157 -1.03 1.00 -26.16
C SER A 157 -1.80 -0.31 -26.00
#